data_6a0c913dab08dcb817eac02d367b6d10
#
_entry.id   6a0c913dab08dcb817eac02d367b6d10
#
_cell.length_a   1.000
_cell.length_b   1.000
_cell.length_c   1.000
_cell.angle_alpha   90.00
_cell.angle_beta   90.00
_cell.angle_gamma   90.00
#
_symmetry.space_group_name_H-M   'P 1'
#
loop_
_entity.id
_entity.type
_entity.pdbx_description
1 polymer ?
#
loop_
_entity_poly.entity_id
_entity_poly.type
_entity_poly.pdbx_seq_one_letter_code
_entity_poly.pdbx_strand_id
1 'polypeptide(L)'
;MPEWRRALAAALIGGVSACIFTVIWGILLLFSGIEPILIPLQGAFISGMLTGVFSEIKSLGEAKSFFISIGLGSILFLFLNDFSPWNINLEKQALAAGLGTLWVILITVWSTRKALAGIKLEGLDRDEIERLTIRIFQGMGLLFFIIIVAFPFIYMVITSLKSQMALLTNPTDLSISFESGLGGLIKSYQEVWTTFQFQRYIWISTVVSVGTVGITLSLSILGAYSVTRLRFPGSIWLSRSILIIYMFPAIVLVIPLYSIFSQLQLRNSLLGLFIVYPATTLPVALYMLKGFFSTLP
;
A
#
# COMPACT_ATOMS: atom_id res chain seq x y z
N MET A 1 11.66 28.96 28.71
CA MET A 1 11.58 29.38 27.27
C MET A 1 11.26 28.32 26.25
N PRO A 2 10.74 27.17 26.52
CA PRO A 2 10.60 26.15 25.45
C PRO A 2 9.20 25.82 24.97
N GLU A 3 8.15 26.40 25.53
CA GLU A 3 6.76 26.05 25.17
C GLU A 3 6.39 26.41 23.73
N TRP A 4 6.89 27.52 23.20
CA TRP A 4 6.59 27.92 21.82
C TRP A 4 7.15 26.95 20.75
N ARG A 5 8.25 26.27 21.00
CA ARG A 5 8.88 25.31 20.08
C ARG A 5 8.05 24.04 19.96
N ARG A 6 7.54 23.56 21.10
CA ARG A 6 6.60 22.43 21.14
C ARG A 6 5.30 22.78 20.45
N ALA A 7 4.80 23.99 20.66
CA ALA A 7 3.63 24.52 19.98
C ALA A 7 3.83 24.60 18.45
N LEU A 8 5.01 25.05 18.00
CA LEU A 8 5.34 25.12 16.57
C LEU A 8 5.46 23.74 15.94
N ALA A 9 6.11 22.79 16.59
CA ALA A 9 6.18 21.40 16.14
C ALA A 9 4.78 20.76 16.09
N ALA A 10 3.95 20.99 17.12
CA ALA A 10 2.57 20.53 17.16
C ALA A 10 1.72 21.14 16.04
N ALA A 11 1.91 22.44 15.74
CA ALA A 11 1.25 23.11 14.63
C ALA A 11 1.62 22.47 13.29
N LEU A 12 2.89 22.30 12.99
CA LEU A 12 3.33 21.73 11.72
C LEU A 12 2.86 20.28 11.53
N ILE A 13 3.00 19.45 12.56
CA ILE A 13 2.54 18.06 12.52
C ILE A 13 1.02 18.01 12.39
N GLY A 14 0.30 18.82 13.14
CA GLY A 14 -1.16 18.91 13.09
C GLY A 14 -1.66 19.34 11.71
N GLY A 15 -1.05 20.37 11.13
CA GLY A 15 -1.41 20.86 9.79
C GLY A 15 -1.20 19.82 8.71
N VAL A 16 -0.02 19.19 8.68
CA VAL A 16 0.31 18.13 7.71
C VAL A 16 -0.62 16.92 7.90
N SER A 17 -0.81 16.47 9.15
CA SER A 17 -1.71 15.33 9.43
C SER A 17 -3.14 15.60 8.99
N ALA A 18 -3.67 16.80 9.26
CA ALA A 18 -5.01 17.16 8.85
C ALA A 18 -5.19 17.14 7.32
N CYS A 19 -4.22 17.65 6.56
CA CYS A 19 -4.24 17.58 5.10
C CYS A 19 -4.30 16.13 4.61
N ILE A 20 -3.44 15.28 5.16
CA ILE A 20 -3.36 13.87 4.81
C ILE A 20 -4.69 13.16 5.05
N PHE A 21 -5.27 13.31 6.25
CA PHE A 21 -6.52 12.64 6.60
C PHE A 21 -7.73 13.24 5.89
N THR A 22 -7.68 14.52 5.52
CA THR A 22 -8.69 15.14 4.66
C THR A 22 -8.72 14.53 3.26
N VAL A 23 -7.55 14.28 2.68
CA VAL A 23 -7.44 13.57 1.39
C VAL A 23 -7.96 12.15 1.50
N ILE A 24 -7.56 11.41 2.55
CA ILE A 24 -8.04 10.03 2.77
C ILE A 24 -9.57 10.00 2.89
N TRP A 25 -10.16 10.94 3.65
CA TRP A 25 -11.62 11.02 3.76
C TRP A 25 -12.28 11.35 2.42
N GLY A 26 -11.71 12.28 1.64
CA GLY A 26 -12.19 12.58 0.28
C GLY A 26 -12.19 11.34 -0.63
N ILE A 27 -11.16 10.51 -0.54
CA ILE A 27 -11.10 9.24 -1.27
C ILE A 27 -12.19 8.27 -0.77
N LEU A 28 -12.42 8.17 0.54
CA LEU A 28 -13.48 7.32 1.10
C LEU A 28 -14.88 7.77 0.67
N LEU A 29 -15.10 9.08 0.53
CA LEU A 29 -16.36 9.63 0.00
C LEU A 29 -16.59 9.21 -1.45
N LEU A 30 -15.56 9.23 -2.29
CA LEU A 30 -15.64 8.73 -3.67
C LEU A 30 -16.10 7.26 -3.72
N PHE A 31 -15.64 6.43 -2.79
CA PHE A 31 -16.06 5.03 -2.71
C PHE A 31 -17.51 4.84 -2.24
N SER A 32 -18.05 5.81 -1.52
CA SER A 32 -19.46 5.79 -1.11
C SER A 32 -20.43 6.38 -2.14
N GLY A 33 -19.93 6.76 -3.33
CA GLY A 33 -20.73 7.42 -4.36
C GLY A 33 -20.98 8.90 -4.12
N ILE A 34 -20.27 9.49 -3.17
CA ILE A 34 -20.28 10.92 -2.91
C ILE A 34 -19.10 11.54 -3.63
N GLU A 35 -19.36 12.32 -4.67
CA GLU A 35 -18.32 13.02 -5.41
C GLU A 35 -17.88 14.29 -4.67
N PRO A 36 -16.72 14.32 -4.01
CA PRO A 36 -16.20 15.56 -3.45
C PRO A 36 -15.70 16.43 -4.59
N ILE A 37 -16.28 17.62 -4.74
CA ILE A 37 -15.90 18.54 -5.82
C ILE A 37 -14.58 19.24 -5.49
N LEU A 38 -14.24 19.38 -4.22
CA LEU A 38 -13.03 20.05 -3.77
C LEU A 38 -12.50 19.44 -2.46
N ILE A 39 -11.19 19.17 -2.42
CA ILE A 39 -10.55 18.74 -1.17
C ILE A 39 -10.09 20.00 -0.41
N PRO A 40 -10.60 20.28 0.80
CA PRO A 40 -10.36 21.52 1.52
C PRO A 40 -8.97 21.56 2.21
N LEU A 41 -7.89 21.53 1.44
CA LEU A 41 -6.53 21.43 1.99
C LEU A 41 -6.12 22.66 2.82
N GLN A 42 -6.50 23.88 2.40
CA GLN A 42 -6.14 25.10 3.14
C GLN A 42 -6.82 25.14 4.51
N GLY A 43 -8.12 24.90 4.53
CA GLY A 43 -8.87 24.84 5.78
C GLY A 43 -8.40 23.69 6.68
N ALA A 44 -8.07 22.55 6.10
CA ALA A 44 -7.50 21.42 6.82
C ALA A 44 -6.15 21.76 7.46
N PHE A 45 -5.25 22.40 6.72
CA PHE A 45 -3.94 22.79 7.21
C PHE A 45 -4.04 23.75 8.41
N ILE A 46 -4.81 24.84 8.27
CA ILE A 46 -4.96 25.86 9.31
C ILE A 46 -5.66 25.28 10.55
N SER A 47 -6.76 24.56 10.36
CA SER A 47 -7.46 23.93 11.49
C SER A 47 -6.60 22.88 12.17
N GLY A 48 -5.84 22.10 11.41
CA GLY A 48 -4.89 21.11 11.92
C GLY A 48 -3.75 21.73 12.71
N MET A 49 -3.20 22.85 12.25
CA MET A 49 -2.17 23.61 12.99
C MET A 49 -2.68 24.03 14.37
N LEU A 50 -3.84 24.68 14.41
CA LEU A 50 -4.43 25.17 15.67
C LEU A 50 -4.83 24.00 16.58
N THR A 51 -5.44 22.97 16.03
CA THR A 51 -5.79 21.74 16.76
C THR A 51 -4.57 21.09 17.38
N GLY A 52 -3.47 21.02 16.63
CA GLY A 52 -2.19 20.48 17.12
C GLY A 52 -1.67 21.28 18.32
N VAL A 53 -1.65 22.60 18.24
CA VAL A 53 -1.25 23.47 19.34
C VAL A 53 -2.12 23.28 20.58
N PHE A 54 -3.45 23.32 20.40
CA PHE A 54 -4.40 23.14 21.51
C PHE A 54 -4.25 21.76 22.18
N SER A 55 -3.92 20.72 21.43
CA SER A 55 -3.74 19.37 21.97
C SER A 55 -2.58 19.27 22.95
N GLU A 56 -1.61 20.19 22.89
CA GLU A 56 -0.39 20.21 23.69
C GLU A 56 -0.44 21.20 24.88
N ILE A 57 -1.56 21.88 25.11
CA ILE A 57 -1.71 22.81 26.22
C ILE A 57 -1.81 22.03 27.55
N LYS A 58 -0.72 21.96 28.28
CA LYS A 58 -0.59 21.23 29.55
C LYS A 58 -1.47 21.76 30.69
N SER A 59 -1.82 23.06 30.67
CA SER A 59 -2.60 23.71 31.75
C SER A 59 -4.01 23.16 31.91
N LEU A 60 -4.57 22.50 30.90
CA LEU A 60 -5.93 21.98 30.89
C LEU A 60 -6.05 20.52 31.34
N GLY A 61 -4.93 19.81 31.53
CA GLY A 61 -4.92 18.36 31.75
C GLY A 61 -5.15 17.57 30.45
N GLU A 62 -4.56 16.35 30.37
CA GLU A 62 -4.51 15.58 29.12
C GLU A 62 -5.90 15.26 28.50
N ALA A 63 -6.87 14.84 29.32
CA ALA A 63 -8.20 14.49 28.85
C ALA A 63 -8.99 15.72 28.40
N LYS A 64 -8.96 16.80 29.16
CA LYS A 64 -9.69 18.03 28.81
C LYS A 64 -9.11 18.67 27.55
N SER A 65 -7.77 18.77 27.44
CA SER A 65 -7.15 19.33 26.24
C SER A 65 -7.46 18.49 24.99
N PHE A 66 -7.61 17.17 25.13
CA PHE A 66 -7.99 16.28 24.03
C PHE A 66 -9.40 16.61 23.49
N PHE A 67 -10.39 16.63 24.36
CA PHE A 67 -11.78 16.91 23.95
C PHE A 67 -11.99 18.35 23.47
N ILE A 68 -11.34 19.33 24.12
CA ILE A 68 -11.39 20.73 23.68
C ILE A 68 -10.76 20.89 22.30
N SER A 69 -9.62 20.23 22.04
CA SER A 69 -8.96 20.27 20.73
C SER A 69 -9.83 19.69 19.62
N ILE A 70 -10.53 18.58 19.89
CA ILE A 70 -11.47 18.00 18.93
C ILE A 70 -12.64 18.96 18.66
N GLY A 71 -13.26 19.49 19.70
CA GLY A 71 -14.40 20.39 19.56
C GLY A 71 -14.04 21.67 18.80
N LEU A 72 -13.02 22.39 19.26
CA LEU A 72 -12.54 23.62 18.61
C LEU A 72 -12.00 23.35 17.19
N GLY A 73 -11.26 22.30 17.02
CA GLY A 73 -10.72 21.91 15.70
C GLY A 73 -11.82 21.60 14.70
N SER A 74 -12.87 20.89 15.12
CA SER A 74 -14.02 20.58 14.26
C SER A 74 -14.81 21.84 13.87
N ILE A 75 -15.06 22.71 14.83
CA ILE A 75 -15.74 23.98 14.56
C ILE A 75 -14.91 24.83 13.59
N LEU A 76 -13.61 24.95 13.84
CA LEU A 76 -12.72 25.72 13.00
C LEU A 76 -12.59 25.13 11.59
N PHE A 77 -12.52 23.82 11.48
CA PHE A 77 -12.47 23.13 10.17
C PHE A 77 -13.74 23.41 9.36
N LEU A 78 -14.91 23.33 9.98
CA LEU A 78 -16.18 23.64 9.34
C LEU A 78 -16.26 25.13 8.95
N PHE A 79 -15.86 26.03 9.85
CA PHE A 79 -15.88 27.47 9.59
C PHE A 79 -14.97 27.89 8.44
N LEU A 80 -13.72 27.36 8.39
CA LEU A 80 -12.77 27.66 7.35
C LEU A 80 -13.14 27.08 5.98
N ASN A 81 -14.10 26.18 5.93
CA ASN A 81 -14.61 25.57 4.70
C ASN A 81 -16.08 25.91 4.45
N ASP A 82 -16.54 27.09 4.91
CA ASP A 82 -17.90 27.62 4.71
C ASP A 82 -19.01 26.64 5.09
N PHE A 83 -18.78 25.85 6.15
CA PHE A 83 -19.63 24.75 6.62
C PHE A 83 -19.92 23.65 5.58
N SER A 84 -19.27 23.67 4.45
CA SER A 84 -19.42 22.68 3.37
C SER A 84 -18.09 22.03 3.01
N PRO A 85 -17.42 21.32 3.96
CA PRO A 85 -16.17 20.64 3.67
C PRO A 85 -16.41 19.59 2.57
N TRP A 86 -15.41 19.41 1.69
CA TRP A 86 -15.47 18.60 0.47
C TRP A 86 -16.54 19.04 -0.54
N ASN A 87 -17.16 20.21 -0.32
CA ASN A 87 -18.25 20.75 -1.13
C ASN A 87 -19.46 19.79 -1.29
N ILE A 88 -19.76 19.10 -0.17
CA ILE A 88 -20.86 18.15 -0.10
C ILE A 88 -22.16 18.91 0.21
N ASN A 89 -23.24 18.51 -0.45
CA ASN A 89 -24.56 19.08 -0.15
C ASN A 89 -25.04 18.64 1.23
N LEU A 90 -25.04 19.59 2.20
CA LEU A 90 -25.38 19.32 3.60
C LEU A 90 -26.83 18.84 3.79
N GLU A 91 -27.77 19.23 2.91
CA GLU A 91 -29.16 18.79 3.04
C GLU A 91 -29.32 17.27 2.89
N LYS A 92 -28.50 16.65 2.06
CA LYS A 92 -28.57 15.21 1.78
C LYS A 92 -27.50 14.39 2.49
N GLN A 93 -26.38 14.99 2.85
CA GLN A 93 -25.15 14.26 3.26
C GLN A 93 -24.49 14.86 4.51
N ALA A 94 -25.25 15.55 5.37
CA ALA A 94 -24.74 16.16 6.60
C ALA A 94 -23.99 15.17 7.52
N LEU A 95 -24.45 13.92 7.57
CA LEU A 95 -23.80 12.87 8.34
C LEU A 95 -22.38 12.55 7.82
N ALA A 96 -22.20 12.48 6.51
CA ALA A 96 -20.90 12.19 5.91
C ALA A 96 -19.90 13.33 6.15
N ALA A 97 -20.35 14.59 6.03
CA ALA A 97 -19.53 15.76 6.33
C ALA A 97 -19.17 15.85 7.82
N GLY A 98 -20.14 15.62 8.72
CA GLY A 98 -19.94 15.66 10.17
C GLY A 98 -19.01 14.55 10.65
N LEU A 99 -19.25 13.30 10.25
CA LEU A 99 -18.41 12.16 10.59
C LEU A 99 -16.99 12.33 10.04
N GLY A 100 -16.86 12.84 8.81
CA GLY A 100 -15.57 13.10 8.19
C GLY A 100 -14.77 14.16 8.94
N THR A 101 -15.40 15.26 9.31
CA THR A 101 -14.77 16.31 10.10
C THR A 101 -14.29 15.79 11.45
N LEU A 102 -15.15 15.08 12.18
CA LEU A 102 -14.79 14.48 13.46
C LEU A 102 -13.64 13.47 13.30
N TRP A 103 -13.68 12.63 12.30
CA TRP A 103 -12.65 11.64 12.03
C TRP A 103 -11.29 12.28 11.72
N VAL A 104 -11.26 13.27 10.81
CA VAL A 104 -10.05 14.00 10.44
C VAL A 104 -9.41 14.66 11.66
N ILE A 105 -10.21 15.41 12.45
CA ILE A 105 -9.70 16.13 13.62
C ILE A 105 -9.26 15.17 14.72
N LEU A 106 -10.03 14.13 15.01
CA LEU A 106 -9.69 13.11 16.01
C LEU A 106 -8.34 12.44 15.70
N ILE A 107 -8.17 12.01 14.47
CA ILE A 107 -6.90 11.36 14.05
C ILE A 107 -5.76 12.39 14.01
N THR A 108 -6.02 13.64 13.65
CA THR A 108 -5.02 14.72 13.71
C THR A 108 -4.52 14.93 15.13
N VAL A 109 -5.41 15.03 16.12
CA VAL A 109 -5.03 15.15 17.54
C VAL A 109 -4.22 13.94 18.00
N TRP A 110 -4.70 12.73 17.68
CA TRP A 110 -4.04 11.50 18.05
C TRP A 110 -2.65 11.36 17.43
N SER A 111 -2.51 11.63 16.13
CA SER A 111 -1.23 11.54 15.40
C SER A 111 -0.23 12.58 15.90
N THR A 112 -0.67 13.83 16.18
CA THR A 112 0.17 14.88 16.72
C THR A 112 0.74 14.48 18.09
N ARG A 113 -0.12 14.02 19.01
CA ARG A 113 0.32 13.56 20.33
C ARG A 113 1.28 12.38 20.24
N LYS A 114 0.99 11.41 19.39
CA LYS A 114 1.85 10.24 19.19
C LYS A 114 3.20 10.61 18.58
N ALA A 115 3.24 11.55 17.63
CA ALA A 115 4.47 12.02 17.02
C ALA A 115 5.36 12.79 18.00
N LEU A 116 4.75 13.55 18.92
CA LEU A 116 5.47 14.31 19.96
C LEU A 116 5.77 13.48 21.22
N ALA A 117 5.19 12.29 21.37
CA ALA A 117 5.46 11.43 22.51
C ALA A 117 6.94 11.02 22.57
N GLY A 118 7.56 11.26 23.72
CA GLY A 118 8.96 10.92 23.98
C GLY A 118 10.00 11.89 23.40
N ILE A 119 9.56 13.01 22.81
CA ILE A 119 10.47 14.07 22.36
C ILE A 119 10.58 15.14 23.45
N LYS A 120 11.78 15.32 24.00
CA LYS A 120 12.09 16.38 24.96
C LYS A 120 12.50 17.62 24.17
N LEU A 121 11.57 18.55 23.97
CA LEU A 121 11.82 19.82 23.25
C LEU A 121 12.46 20.91 24.11
N GLU A 122 13.10 20.56 25.24
CA GLU A 122 13.72 21.51 26.19
C GLU A 122 15.02 22.13 25.69
N GLY A 123 15.70 21.47 24.76
CA GLY A 123 16.80 22.06 23.99
C GLY A 123 16.59 21.65 22.54
N LEU A 124 16.52 22.58 21.59
CA LEU A 124 16.61 22.20 20.19
C LEU A 124 18.05 21.80 19.90
N ASP A 125 18.41 20.61 20.38
CA ASP A 125 19.61 19.98 19.91
C ASP A 125 19.37 19.54 18.47
N ARG A 126 20.37 19.67 17.63
CA ARG A 126 20.33 19.31 16.21
C ARG A 126 19.76 17.92 16.01
N ASP A 127 20.07 17.01 16.93
CA ASP A 127 19.63 15.61 16.91
C ASP A 127 18.12 15.43 17.12
N GLU A 128 17.45 16.32 17.85
CA GLU A 128 16.01 16.26 18.09
C GLU A 128 15.23 16.79 16.90
N ILE A 129 15.72 17.86 16.27
CA ILE A 129 15.14 18.39 15.02
C ILE A 129 15.28 17.33 13.91
N GLU A 130 16.44 16.71 13.81
CA GLU A 130 16.69 15.67 12.82
C GLU A 130 15.74 14.48 13.03
N ARG A 131 15.58 13.97 14.26
CA ARG A 131 14.64 12.89 14.56
C ARG A 131 13.19 13.25 14.25
N LEU A 132 12.76 14.46 14.55
CA LEU A 132 11.40 14.93 14.26
C LEU A 132 11.19 15.04 12.75
N THR A 133 12.15 15.60 12.04
CA THR A 133 12.14 15.71 10.59
C THR A 133 12.08 14.34 9.94
N ILE A 134 12.92 13.40 10.35
CA ILE A 134 12.93 12.02 9.86
C ILE A 134 11.55 11.34 10.09
N ARG A 135 10.96 11.49 11.29
CA ARG A 135 9.63 10.92 11.58
C ARG A 135 8.53 11.47 10.67
N ILE A 136 8.55 12.79 10.41
CA ILE A 136 7.57 13.42 9.50
C ILE A 136 7.75 12.87 8.07
N PHE A 137 8.99 12.86 7.57
CA PHE A 137 9.26 12.32 6.23
C PHE A 137 8.96 10.83 6.11
N GLN A 138 9.24 10.03 7.14
CA GLN A 138 8.86 8.61 7.18
C GLN A 138 7.34 8.45 7.14
N GLY A 139 6.61 9.24 7.94
CA GLY A 139 5.14 9.22 7.93
C GLY A 139 4.55 9.62 6.57
N MET A 140 5.05 10.69 5.97
CA MET A 140 4.63 11.14 4.64
C MET A 140 4.98 10.12 3.55
N GLY A 141 6.20 9.58 3.59
CA GLY A 141 6.64 8.56 2.64
C GLY A 141 5.81 7.29 2.75
N LEU A 142 5.55 6.81 3.96
CA LEU A 142 4.71 5.65 4.19
C LEU A 142 3.28 5.85 3.64
N LEU A 143 2.69 7.02 3.91
CA LEU A 143 1.37 7.34 3.40
C LEU A 143 1.35 7.40 1.87
N PHE A 144 2.33 8.05 1.26
CA PHE A 144 2.48 8.11 -0.19
C PHE A 144 2.54 6.70 -0.80
N PHE A 145 3.36 5.82 -0.23
CA PHE A 145 3.43 4.43 -0.67
C PHE A 145 2.12 3.68 -0.47
N ILE A 146 1.45 3.85 0.68
CA ILE A 146 0.15 3.22 0.94
C ILE A 146 -0.86 3.65 -0.13
N ILE A 147 -0.96 4.96 -0.44
CA ILE A 147 -1.90 5.45 -1.45
C ILE A 147 -1.55 4.89 -2.83
N ILE A 148 -0.30 5.00 -3.28
CA ILE A 148 0.12 4.55 -4.61
C ILE A 148 -0.03 3.04 -4.76
N VAL A 149 0.34 2.27 -3.73
CA VAL A 149 0.25 0.81 -3.80
C VAL A 149 -1.17 0.32 -3.57
N ALA A 150 -1.89 0.85 -2.58
CA ALA A 150 -3.23 0.38 -2.25
C ALA A 150 -4.29 0.79 -3.29
N PHE A 151 -4.16 1.98 -3.89
CA PHE A 151 -5.16 2.49 -4.83
C PHE A 151 -5.48 1.54 -6.00
N PRO A 152 -4.50 1.01 -6.75
CA PRO A 152 -4.79 0.05 -7.82
C PRO A 152 -5.54 -1.20 -7.32
N PHE A 153 -5.18 -1.74 -6.16
CA PHE A 153 -5.85 -2.91 -5.59
C PHE A 153 -7.29 -2.59 -5.16
N ILE A 154 -7.48 -1.45 -4.50
CA ILE A 154 -8.82 -0.99 -4.10
C ILE A 154 -9.68 -0.77 -5.35
N TYR A 155 -9.14 -0.12 -6.38
CA TYR A 155 -9.81 0.08 -7.65
C TYR A 155 -10.20 -1.24 -8.30
N MET A 156 -9.31 -2.24 -8.33
CA MET A 156 -9.61 -3.59 -8.83
C MET A 156 -10.75 -4.25 -8.07
N VAL A 157 -10.76 -4.16 -6.73
CA VAL A 157 -11.84 -4.72 -5.91
C VAL A 157 -13.17 -4.04 -6.21
N ILE A 158 -13.19 -2.71 -6.28
CA ILE A 158 -14.43 -1.97 -6.57
C ILE A 158 -14.96 -2.29 -7.96
N THR A 159 -14.10 -2.27 -8.97
CA THR A 159 -14.51 -2.57 -10.34
C THR A 159 -15.00 -4.00 -10.51
N SER A 160 -14.45 -4.96 -9.75
CA SER A 160 -14.90 -6.35 -9.77
C SER A 160 -16.32 -6.56 -9.22
N LEU A 161 -16.80 -5.64 -8.39
CA LEU A 161 -18.15 -5.64 -7.83
C LEU A 161 -19.18 -4.91 -8.72
N LYS A 162 -18.72 -4.29 -9.82
CA LYS A 162 -19.61 -3.57 -10.76
C LYS A 162 -20.12 -4.48 -11.87
N SER A 163 -21.27 -4.10 -12.40
CA SER A 163 -21.78 -4.73 -13.63
C SER A 163 -20.97 -4.27 -14.84
N GLN A 164 -20.88 -5.11 -15.86
CA GLN A 164 -20.20 -4.79 -17.13
C GLN A 164 -20.75 -3.51 -17.76
N MET A 165 -22.08 -3.32 -17.71
CA MET A 165 -22.73 -2.11 -18.25
C MET A 165 -22.27 -0.85 -17.51
N ALA A 166 -22.21 -0.88 -16.18
CA ALA A 166 -21.75 0.26 -15.38
C ALA A 166 -20.30 0.64 -15.69
N LEU A 167 -19.42 -0.35 -15.91
CA LEU A 167 -18.03 -0.11 -16.29
C LEU A 167 -17.89 0.49 -17.70
N LEU A 168 -18.74 0.12 -18.63
CA LEU A 168 -18.71 0.64 -20.00
C LEU A 168 -19.30 2.04 -20.10
N THR A 169 -20.31 2.36 -19.28
CA THR A 169 -20.95 3.68 -19.29
C THR A 169 -20.14 4.74 -18.53
N ASN A 170 -19.60 4.39 -17.40
CA ASN A 170 -18.79 5.30 -16.57
C ASN A 170 -17.65 4.56 -15.86
N PRO A 171 -16.49 4.36 -16.52
CA PRO A 171 -15.37 3.62 -15.94
C PRO A 171 -14.69 4.34 -14.76
N THR A 172 -14.83 5.64 -14.67
CA THR A 172 -14.20 6.46 -13.61
C THR A 172 -15.04 6.59 -12.34
N ASP A 173 -16.32 6.23 -12.41
CA ASP A 173 -17.18 6.19 -11.23
C ASP A 173 -16.69 5.09 -10.27
N LEU A 174 -16.43 5.44 -9.02
CA LEU A 174 -15.97 4.52 -7.97
C LEU A 174 -17.11 4.07 -7.04
N SER A 175 -18.35 4.50 -7.30
CA SER A 175 -19.49 4.11 -6.48
C SER A 175 -19.85 2.63 -6.67
N ILE A 176 -20.27 1.98 -5.60
CA ILE A 176 -20.82 0.62 -5.64
C ILE A 176 -22.34 0.74 -5.54
N SER A 177 -23.05 0.35 -6.58
CA SER A 177 -24.52 0.34 -6.54
C SER A 177 -25.03 -0.95 -5.88
N PHE A 178 -25.80 -0.79 -4.80
CA PHE A 178 -26.44 -1.92 -4.10
C PHE A 178 -27.87 -2.17 -4.60
N GLU A 179 -28.27 -1.54 -5.70
CA GLU A 179 -29.63 -1.65 -6.25
C GLU A 179 -30.05 -3.09 -6.59
N SER A 180 -29.08 -3.91 -7.01
CA SER A 180 -29.30 -5.32 -7.34
C SER A 180 -29.14 -6.28 -6.15
N GLY A 181 -28.96 -5.75 -4.93
CA GLY A 181 -28.69 -6.53 -3.74
C GLY A 181 -27.31 -7.22 -3.76
N LEU A 182 -27.03 -8.04 -2.74
CA LEU A 182 -25.76 -8.77 -2.64
C LEU A 182 -25.53 -9.76 -3.81
N GLY A 183 -26.61 -10.33 -4.36
CA GLY A 183 -26.52 -11.23 -5.51
C GLY A 183 -26.00 -10.53 -6.77
N GLY A 184 -26.33 -9.26 -6.97
CA GLY A 184 -25.81 -8.46 -8.07
C GLY A 184 -24.31 -8.21 -8.00
N LEU A 185 -23.78 -8.00 -6.80
CA LEU A 185 -22.35 -7.73 -6.57
C LEU A 185 -21.45 -8.94 -6.91
N ILE A 186 -21.94 -10.15 -6.68
CA ILE A 186 -21.16 -11.39 -6.93
C ILE A 186 -21.45 -12.03 -8.29
N LYS A 187 -22.36 -11.44 -9.09
CA LYS A 187 -22.76 -12.00 -10.40
C LYS A 187 -21.55 -12.15 -11.34
N SER A 188 -20.69 -11.15 -11.42
CA SER A 188 -19.47 -11.20 -12.25
C SER A 188 -18.54 -12.34 -11.83
N TYR A 189 -18.41 -12.63 -10.55
CA TYR A 189 -17.62 -13.75 -10.04
C TYR A 189 -18.25 -15.10 -10.40
N GLN A 190 -19.58 -15.21 -10.33
CA GLN A 190 -20.30 -16.43 -10.76
C GLN A 190 -20.10 -16.68 -12.26
N GLU A 191 -20.20 -15.64 -13.08
CA GLU A 191 -19.98 -15.73 -14.52
C GLU A 191 -18.56 -16.18 -14.86
N VAL A 192 -17.53 -15.61 -14.20
CA VAL A 192 -16.14 -16.03 -14.34
C VAL A 192 -15.96 -17.49 -13.97
N TRP A 193 -16.63 -17.95 -12.92
CA TRP A 193 -16.52 -19.32 -12.43
C TRP A 193 -17.20 -20.32 -13.35
N THR A 194 -18.42 -20.03 -13.79
CA THR A 194 -19.26 -20.96 -14.56
C THR A 194 -19.00 -20.88 -16.08
N THR A 195 -19.06 -19.66 -16.65
CA THR A 195 -18.98 -19.45 -18.09
C THR A 195 -17.54 -19.54 -18.60
N PHE A 196 -16.61 -18.92 -17.88
CA PHE A 196 -15.20 -18.90 -18.27
C PHE A 196 -14.38 -20.07 -17.69
N GLN A 197 -15.01 -20.97 -16.92
CA GLN A 197 -14.35 -22.16 -16.33
C GLN A 197 -13.06 -21.82 -15.56
N PHE A 198 -13.05 -20.73 -14.81
CA PHE A 198 -11.86 -20.20 -14.15
C PHE A 198 -11.22 -21.18 -13.18
N GLN A 199 -12.01 -22.09 -12.58
CA GLN A 199 -11.51 -23.17 -11.73
C GLN A 199 -10.47 -24.06 -12.45
N ARG A 200 -10.63 -24.29 -13.77
CA ARG A 200 -9.67 -25.07 -14.56
C ARG A 200 -8.31 -24.35 -14.66
N TYR A 201 -8.37 -23.03 -14.89
CA TYR A 201 -7.14 -22.22 -14.98
C TYR A 201 -6.42 -22.13 -13.63
N ILE A 202 -7.17 -21.97 -12.53
CA ILE A 202 -6.58 -21.99 -11.17
C ILE A 202 -5.90 -23.34 -10.92
N TRP A 203 -6.56 -24.45 -11.25
CA TRP A 203 -5.99 -25.78 -11.07
C TRP A 203 -4.71 -25.98 -11.86
N ILE A 204 -4.71 -25.63 -13.15
CA ILE A 204 -3.51 -25.72 -14.00
C ILE A 204 -2.38 -24.86 -13.44
N SER A 205 -2.68 -23.61 -13.07
CA SER A 205 -1.69 -22.70 -12.47
C SER A 205 -1.13 -23.25 -11.16
N THR A 206 -1.97 -23.83 -10.33
CA THR A 206 -1.55 -24.47 -9.07
C THR A 206 -0.61 -25.65 -9.32
N VAL A 207 -0.98 -26.55 -10.23
CA VAL A 207 -0.15 -27.72 -10.59
C VAL A 207 1.21 -27.27 -11.14
N VAL A 208 1.20 -26.29 -12.05
CA VAL A 208 2.46 -25.77 -12.62
C VAL A 208 3.29 -25.07 -11.55
N SER A 209 2.69 -24.27 -10.69
CA SER A 209 3.44 -23.56 -9.64
C SER A 209 4.05 -24.53 -8.62
N VAL A 210 3.26 -25.45 -8.10
CA VAL A 210 3.74 -26.45 -7.11
C VAL A 210 4.82 -27.34 -7.73
N GLY A 211 4.61 -27.80 -8.96
CA GLY A 211 5.60 -28.62 -9.66
C GLY A 211 6.89 -27.87 -9.94
N THR A 212 6.79 -26.62 -10.41
CA THR A 212 7.96 -25.74 -10.62
C THR A 212 8.75 -25.53 -9.34
N VAL A 213 8.07 -25.18 -8.24
CA VAL A 213 8.69 -25.00 -6.93
C VAL A 213 9.38 -26.27 -6.47
N GLY A 214 8.72 -27.43 -6.59
CA GLY A 214 9.29 -28.73 -6.22
C GLY A 214 10.57 -29.04 -7.01
N ILE A 215 10.53 -28.89 -8.33
CA ILE A 215 11.70 -29.14 -9.20
C ILE A 215 12.83 -28.13 -8.88
N THR A 216 12.50 -26.84 -8.84
CA THR A 216 13.50 -25.77 -8.58
C THR A 216 14.17 -25.95 -7.23
N LEU A 217 13.40 -26.17 -6.16
CA LEU A 217 13.96 -26.36 -4.82
C LEU A 217 14.84 -27.62 -4.74
N SER A 218 14.38 -28.74 -5.29
CA SER A 218 15.16 -29.98 -5.29
C SER A 218 16.51 -29.80 -5.98
N LEU A 219 16.51 -29.22 -7.18
CA LEU A 219 17.74 -28.98 -7.94
C LEU A 219 18.62 -27.91 -7.26
N SER A 220 18.01 -26.86 -6.70
CA SER A 220 18.75 -25.79 -6.05
C SER A 220 19.39 -26.21 -4.74
N ILE A 221 18.71 -27.02 -3.93
CA ILE A 221 19.27 -27.56 -2.68
C ILE A 221 20.48 -28.42 -2.99
N LEU A 222 20.35 -29.35 -3.93
CA LEU A 222 21.47 -30.24 -4.33
C LEU A 222 22.61 -29.42 -4.95
N GLY A 223 22.33 -28.49 -5.84
CA GLY A 223 23.29 -27.62 -6.49
C GLY A 223 24.01 -26.71 -5.50
N ALA A 224 23.28 -26.03 -4.64
CA ALA A 224 23.85 -25.14 -3.63
C ALA A 224 24.71 -25.90 -2.61
N TYR A 225 24.26 -27.07 -2.15
CA TYR A 225 25.03 -27.93 -1.28
C TYR A 225 26.34 -28.37 -1.94
N SER A 226 26.29 -28.83 -3.20
CA SER A 226 27.50 -29.29 -3.91
C SER A 226 28.53 -28.18 -4.06
N VAL A 227 28.11 -26.95 -4.40
CA VAL A 227 29.01 -25.81 -4.61
C VAL A 227 29.60 -25.26 -3.30
N THR A 228 28.90 -25.42 -2.16
CA THR A 228 29.34 -24.88 -0.87
C THR A 228 30.10 -25.89 -0.02
N ARG A 229 29.74 -27.17 -0.10
CA ARG A 229 30.26 -28.24 0.79
C ARG A 229 31.22 -29.24 0.11
N LEU A 230 31.04 -29.49 -1.17
CA LEU A 230 31.88 -30.45 -1.87
C LEU A 230 33.09 -29.76 -2.50
N ARG A 231 34.25 -30.38 -2.33
CA ARG A 231 35.51 -29.93 -2.94
C ARG A 231 35.73 -30.70 -4.23
N PHE A 232 35.42 -30.09 -5.37
CA PHE A 232 35.68 -30.68 -6.69
C PHE A 232 36.30 -29.66 -7.64
N PRO A 233 37.08 -30.09 -8.64
CA PRO A 233 37.67 -29.19 -9.61
C PRO A 233 36.56 -28.47 -10.40
N GLY A 234 36.63 -27.13 -10.47
CA GLY A 234 35.61 -26.32 -11.15
C GLY A 234 34.48 -25.76 -10.27
N SER A 235 34.40 -26.09 -8.96
CA SER A 235 33.38 -25.58 -8.06
C SER A 235 33.34 -24.04 -8.02
N ILE A 236 34.50 -23.38 -8.10
CA ILE A 236 34.62 -21.92 -8.13
C ILE A 236 34.02 -21.34 -9.41
N TRP A 237 34.29 -21.96 -10.54
CA TRP A 237 33.75 -21.54 -11.83
C TRP A 237 32.21 -21.71 -11.88
N LEU A 238 31.73 -22.86 -11.43
CA LEU A 238 30.28 -23.11 -11.31
C LEU A 238 29.60 -22.07 -10.39
N SER A 239 30.21 -21.78 -9.26
CA SER A 239 29.73 -20.77 -8.31
C SER A 239 29.66 -19.36 -8.92
N ARG A 240 30.64 -18.97 -9.74
CA ARG A 240 30.65 -17.68 -10.44
C ARG A 240 29.64 -17.67 -11.59
N SER A 241 29.48 -18.78 -12.31
CA SER A 241 28.49 -18.89 -13.39
C SER A 241 27.05 -18.68 -12.90
N ILE A 242 26.71 -19.18 -11.70
CA ILE A 242 25.38 -18.93 -11.08
C ILE A 242 25.09 -17.42 -10.97
N LEU A 243 26.09 -16.65 -10.54
CA LEU A 243 25.94 -15.19 -10.42
C LEU A 243 25.77 -14.53 -11.79
N ILE A 244 26.55 -14.93 -12.78
CA ILE A 244 26.48 -14.39 -14.15
C ILE A 244 25.09 -14.67 -14.76
N ILE A 245 24.61 -15.91 -14.64
CA ILE A 245 23.30 -16.31 -15.16
C ILE A 245 22.17 -15.55 -14.46
N TYR A 246 22.30 -15.36 -13.13
CA TYR A 246 21.32 -14.55 -12.36
C TYR A 246 21.24 -13.10 -12.84
N MET A 247 22.37 -12.50 -13.24
CA MET A 247 22.42 -11.11 -13.73
C MET A 247 21.92 -10.97 -15.17
N PHE A 248 21.75 -12.08 -15.90
CA PHE A 248 21.32 -12.03 -17.29
C PHE A 248 19.82 -11.66 -17.39
N PRO A 249 19.46 -10.63 -18.17
CA PRO A 249 18.05 -10.23 -18.29
C PRO A 249 17.20 -11.35 -18.92
N ALA A 250 16.23 -11.87 -18.18
CA ALA A 250 15.38 -12.98 -18.66
C ALA A 250 14.63 -12.62 -19.97
N ILE A 251 14.34 -11.34 -20.20
CA ILE A 251 13.66 -10.88 -21.41
C ILE A 251 14.44 -11.18 -22.69
N VAL A 252 15.77 -11.21 -22.64
CA VAL A 252 16.62 -11.51 -23.79
C VAL A 252 16.49 -12.97 -24.22
N LEU A 253 16.16 -13.86 -23.28
CA LEU A 253 15.99 -15.29 -23.53
C LEU A 253 14.63 -15.63 -24.14
N VAL A 254 13.65 -14.74 -24.11
CA VAL A 254 12.26 -15.02 -24.54
C VAL A 254 12.22 -15.48 -26.00
N ILE A 255 12.89 -14.76 -26.91
CA ILE A 255 12.87 -15.07 -28.35
C ILE A 255 13.58 -16.40 -28.64
N PRO A 256 14.83 -16.64 -28.18
CA PRO A 256 15.51 -17.93 -28.37
C PRO A 256 14.73 -19.11 -27.78
N LEU A 257 14.20 -18.96 -26.56
CA LEU A 257 13.40 -20.00 -25.93
C LEU A 257 12.13 -20.30 -26.73
N TYR A 258 11.41 -19.27 -27.18
CA TYR A 258 10.23 -19.48 -28.02
C TYR A 258 10.55 -20.25 -29.30
N SER A 259 11.65 -19.92 -29.97
CA SER A 259 12.10 -20.63 -31.18
C SER A 259 12.40 -22.11 -30.89
N ILE A 260 13.18 -22.42 -29.85
CA ILE A 260 13.51 -23.80 -29.45
C ILE A 260 12.22 -24.57 -29.09
N PHE A 261 11.33 -24.00 -28.31
CA PHE A 261 10.08 -24.62 -27.90
C PHE A 261 9.12 -24.84 -29.06
N SER A 262 9.17 -23.95 -30.07
CA SER A 262 8.44 -24.13 -31.32
C SER A 262 8.94 -25.34 -32.10
N GLN A 263 10.25 -25.48 -32.24
CA GLN A 263 10.88 -26.59 -32.95
C GLN A 263 10.65 -27.94 -32.24
N LEU A 264 10.69 -27.95 -30.90
CA LEU A 264 10.41 -29.11 -30.08
C LEU A 264 8.94 -29.46 -29.91
N GLN A 265 8.03 -28.66 -30.52
CA GLN A 265 6.58 -28.79 -30.39
C GLN A 265 6.06 -28.71 -28.93
N LEU A 266 6.81 -28.03 -28.07
CA LEU A 266 6.48 -27.85 -26.65
C LEU A 266 5.64 -26.60 -26.36
N ARG A 267 5.21 -25.89 -27.42
CA ARG A 267 4.27 -24.75 -27.26
C ARG A 267 2.94 -25.26 -26.74
N ASN A 268 2.31 -24.51 -25.83
CA ASN A 268 1.04 -24.85 -25.19
C ASN A 268 1.02 -26.20 -24.46
N SER A 269 2.18 -26.68 -24.00
CA SER A 269 2.30 -27.91 -23.23
C SER A 269 2.67 -27.64 -21.77
N LEU A 270 2.12 -28.41 -20.85
CA LEU A 270 2.51 -28.35 -19.44
C LEU A 270 3.99 -28.76 -19.24
N LEU A 271 4.47 -29.69 -20.05
CA LEU A 271 5.88 -30.11 -20.03
C LEU A 271 6.80 -28.92 -20.35
N GLY A 272 6.45 -28.12 -21.35
CA GLY A 272 7.18 -26.92 -21.69
C GLY A 272 7.28 -25.96 -20.50
N LEU A 273 6.19 -25.75 -19.76
CA LEU A 273 6.19 -24.91 -18.57
C LEU A 273 7.08 -25.46 -17.46
N PHE A 274 7.05 -26.77 -17.23
CA PHE A 274 7.92 -27.45 -16.26
C PHE A 274 9.41 -27.45 -16.62
N ILE A 275 9.77 -27.14 -17.86
CA ILE A 275 11.16 -26.92 -18.27
C ILE A 275 11.55 -25.44 -18.14
N VAL A 276 10.73 -24.54 -18.67
CA VAL A 276 11.05 -23.10 -18.72
C VAL A 276 11.07 -22.46 -17.35
N TYR A 277 10.04 -22.68 -16.53
CA TYR A 277 9.97 -22.02 -15.23
C TYR A 277 11.10 -22.44 -14.28
N PRO A 278 11.42 -23.72 -14.08
CA PRO A 278 12.62 -24.08 -13.32
C PRO A 278 13.90 -23.50 -13.93
N ALA A 279 14.08 -23.54 -15.25
CA ALA A 279 15.27 -23.00 -15.89
C ALA A 279 15.48 -21.49 -15.60
N THR A 280 14.41 -20.72 -15.55
CA THR A 280 14.47 -19.28 -15.26
C THR A 280 14.56 -18.94 -13.76
N THR A 281 14.00 -19.77 -12.88
CA THR A 281 13.98 -19.54 -11.43
C THR A 281 15.16 -20.17 -10.69
N LEU A 282 15.78 -21.20 -11.27
CA LEU A 282 16.91 -21.93 -10.68
C LEU A 282 18.10 -21.04 -10.28
N PRO A 283 18.55 -20.07 -11.11
CA PRO A 283 19.69 -19.22 -10.75
C PRO A 283 19.46 -18.41 -9.48
N VAL A 284 18.24 -17.85 -9.30
CA VAL A 284 17.86 -17.10 -8.11
C VAL A 284 17.86 -17.99 -6.87
N ALA A 285 17.21 -19.16 -6.98
CA ALA A 285 17.11 -20.12 -5.89
C ALA A 285 18.49 -20.66 -5.47
N LEU A 286 19.35 -20.99 -6.44
CA LEU A 286 20.73 -21.40 -6.20
C LEU A 286 21.54 -20.30 -5.50
N TYR A 287 21.42 -19.06 -5.95
CA TYR A 287 22.13 -17.93 -5.35
C TYR A 287 21.74 -17.74 -3.88
N MET A 288 20.43 -17.74 -3.58
CA MET A 288 19.93 -17.59 -2.22
C MET A 288 20.34 -18.76 -1.32
N LEU A 289 20.14 -19.98 -1.77
CA LEU A 289 20.49 -21.19 -1.00
C LEU A 289 22.00 -21.33 -0.80
N LYS A 290 22.81 -20.94 -1.78
CA LYS A 290 24.28 -20.90 -1.61
C LYS A 290 24.65 -19.92 -0.49
N GLY A 291 24.06 -18.72 -0.46
CA GLY A 291 24.26 -17.75 0.63
C GLY A 291 23.92 -18.37 1.99
N PHE A 292 22.77 -19.02 2.08
CA PHE A 292 22.32 -19.68 3.31
C PHE A 292 23.26 -20.82 3.72
N PHE A 293 23.61 -21.76 2.83
CA PHE A 293 24.49 -22.87 3.15
C PHE A 293 25.92 -22.43 3.53
N SER A 294 26.38 -21.27 3.04
CA SER A 294 27.70 -20.74 3.42
C SER A 294 27.75 -20.20 4.85
N THR A 295 26.60 -19.88 5.46
CA THR A 295 26.50 -19.39 6.86
C THR A 295 26.34 -20.52 7.88
N LEU A 296 25.97 -21.72 7.43
CA LEU A 296 25.84 -22.88 8.33
C LEU A 296 27.22 -23.39 8.74
N PRO A 297 27.40 -23.89 9.99
CA PRO A 297 28.65 -24.46 10.47
C PRO A 297 29.04 -25.75 9.75
#